data_ada33595606c62de2519c22911b4e404
#
_entry.id   ada33595606c62de2519c22911b4e404
#
_cell.length_a   1.000
_cell.length_b   1.000
_cell.length_c   1.000
_cell.angle_alpha   90.00
_cell.angle_beta   90.00
_cell.angle_gamma   90.00
#
_symmetry.space_group_name_H-M   'P 1'
#
loop_
_entity.id
_entity.type
_entity.pdbx_description
1 polymer ?
#
loop_
_entity_poly.entity_id
_entity_poly.type
_entity_poly.pdbx_seq_one_letter_code
_entity_poly.pdbx_strand_id
1 'polypeptide(L)'
;IKLVLLIYLVFSSNQLYGCFLSNQTFVVVLDAGHGGHDSGNRGNGYYEKNIALNIALSIGKILEKHDDIKVIYTRKSDKFVKLVDRARIANKADADLFISIHCDAFSSSKAFGAGTFVLGLHANQRNFEIAKRENSVIFYEEDYEKNYDGFDPNNPESVISLTLMQETYSNQSIEAAAS
;
A
#
# COMPACT_ATOMS: atom_id res chain seq x y z
N ILE A 1 34.17 -52.28 -21.18
CA ILE A 1 33.90 -51.96 -19.75
C ILE A 1 33.94 -50.43 -19.45
N LYS A 2 34.39 -49.56 -20.39
CA LYS A 2 34.44 -48.10 -20.16
C LYS A 2 33.18 -47.33 -20.56
N LEU A 3 32.18 -47.97 -21.17
CA LEU A 3 30.97 -47.29 -21.65
C LEU A 3 29.82 -47.31 -20.64
N VAL A 4 29.84 -48.22 -19.66
CA VAL A 4 28.76 -48.35 -18.67
C VAL A 4 28.87 -47.33 -17.53
N LEU A 5 30.08 -46.78 -17.28
CA LEU A 5 30.29 -45.80 -16.19
C LEU A 5 29.81 -44.39 -16.54
N LEU A 6 29.68 -44.07 -17.84
CA LEU A 6 29.25 -42.72 -18.26
C LEU A 6 27.74 -42.53 -18.22
N ILE A 7 26.96 -43.60 -18.27
CA ILE A 7 25.50 -43.54 -18.23
C ILE A 7 25.00 -43.36 -16.78
N TYR A 8 25.73 -43.82 -15.78
CA TYR A 8 25.35 -43.67 -14.36
C TYR A 8 25.57 -42.28 -13.81
N LEU A 9 26.47 -41.48 -14.37
CA LEU A 9 26.74 -40.10 -13.95
C LEU A 9 25.73 -39.07 -14.51
N VAL A 10 25.02 -39.41 -15.59
CA VAL A 10 24.00 -38.53 -16.19
C VAL A 10 22.64 -38.70 -15.51
N PHE A 11 22.37 -39.82 -14.85
CA PHE A 11 21.11 -40.07 -14.16
C PHE A 11 21.08 -39.58 -12.68
N SER A 12 22.24 -39.26 -12.11
CA SER A 12 22.29 -38.77 -10.72
C SER A 12 22.21 -37.26 -10.59
N SER A 13 22.22 -36.49 -11.69
CA SER A 13 22.13 -35.04 -11.67
C SER A 13 20.71 -34.48 -11.85
N ASN A 14 19.69 -35.31 -12.01
CA ASN A 14 18.32 -34.86 -12.24
C ASN A 14 17.39 -35.00 -11.02
N GLN A 15 17.92 -35.21 -9.83
CA GLN A 15 17.10 -35.41 -8.64
C GLN A 15 17.23 -34.31 -7.57
N LEU A 16 17.72 -33.11 -7.90
CA LEU A 16 17.85 -32.03 -6.91
C LEU A 16 17.28 -30.68 -7.36
N TYR A 17 16.37 -30.66 -8.31
CA TYR A 17 15.41 -29.57 -8.39
C TYR A 17 14.19 -29.94 -7.57
N GLY A 18 14.41 -30.31 -6.32
CA GLY A 18 13.41 -30.23 -5.27
C GLY A 18 13.01 -28.78 -5.20
N CYS A 19 11.80 -28.52 -5.65
CA CYS A 19 11.09 -27.28 -5.49
C CYS A 19 11.23 -26.82 -4.03
N PHE A 20 12.21 -25.97 -3.73
CA PHE A 20 12.09 -25.05 -2.62
C PHE A 20 10.99 -24.10 -3.04
N LEU A 21 9.74 -24.53 -2.91
CA LEU A 21 8.64 -23.65 -2.65
C LEU A 21 9.01 -22.97 -1.33
N SER A 22 9.74 -21.86 -1.44
CA SER A 22 9.87 -20.94 -0.35
C SER A 22 8.43 -20.64 0.05
N ASN A 23 8.04 -21.08 1.21
CA ASN A 23 6.78 -20.73 1.85
C ASN A 23 6.93 -19.26 2.29
N GLN A 24 7.07 -18.38 1.30
CA GLN A 24 7.29 -16.96 1.51
C GLN A 24 5.92 -16.38 1.87
N THR A 25 5.80 -16.01 3.12
CA THR A 25 4.58 -15.37 3.63
C THR A 25 4.40 -14.03 2.92
N PHE A 26 3.25 -13.83 2.29
CA PHE A 26 2.89 -12.57 1.63
C PHE A 26 2.51 -11.52 2.67
N VAL A 27 3.24 -10.41 2.71
CA VAL A 27 3.07 -9.36 3.72
C VAL A 27 2.19 -8.24 3.18
N VAL A 28 1.02 -8.08 3.78
CA VAL A 28 0.06 -7.01 3.46
C VAL A 28 0.07 -5.97 4.58
N VAL A 29 0.29 -4.70 4.23
CA VAL A 29 0.09 -3.58 5.13
C VAL A 29 -1.25 -2.92 4.84
N LEU A 30 -2.13 -2.90 5.84
CA LEU A 30 -3.39 -2.18 5.80
C LEU A 30 -3.24 -0.84 6.52
N ASP A 31 -3.40 0.23 5.76
CA ASP A 31 -3.33 1.59 6.24
C ASP A 31 -4.74 2.17 6.35
N ALA A 32 -5.20 2.38 7.58
CA ALA A 32 -6.42 3.12 7.83
C ALA A 32 -6.11 4.62 7.81
N GLY A 33 -6.58 5.34 6.81
CA GLY A 33 -6.36 6.78 6.66
C GLY A 33 -6.77 7.58 7.89
N HIS A 34 -6.15 8.74 8.08
CA HIS A 34 -6.43 9.66 9.20
C HIS A 34 -6.20 9.05 10.59
N GLY A 35 -6.87 9.59 11.64
CA GLY A 35 -6.82 9.09 13.01
C GLY A 35 -6.46 10.14 14.04
N GLY A 36 -6.86 9.95 15.29
CA GLY A 36 -6.65 10.89 16.39
C GLY A 36 -7.27 12.26 16.11
N HIS A 37 -6.46 13.31 16.09
CA HIS A 37 -6.91 14.69 15.80
C HIS A 37 -7.29 14.91 14.34
N ASP A 38 -6.74 14.13 13.42
CA ASP A 38 -7.12 14.14 12.01
C ASP A 38 -8.38 13.29 11.79
N SER A 39 -9.48 13.95 11.55
CA SER A 39 -10.79 13.28 11.37
C SER A 39 -11.01 12.76 9.95
N GLY A 40 -10.24 13.22 8.96
CA GLY A 40 -10.60 13.10 7.55
C GLY A 40 -11.89 13.84 7.23
N ASN A 41 -12.54 13.43 6.16
CA ASN A 41 -13.84 13.96 5.75
C ASN A 41 -14.92 13.74 6.83
N ARG A 42 -15.88 14.67 6.89
CA ARG A 42 -17.00 14.64 7.85
C ARG A 42 -18.32 14.79 7.12
N GLY A 43 -19.27 13.95 7.45
CA GLY A 43 -20.62 14.06 6.88
C GLY A 43 -21.63 13.23 7.67
N ASN A 44 -22.85 13.73 7.82
CA ASN A 44 -23.97 13.03 8.45
C ASN A 44 -23.66 12.39 9.83
N GLY A 45 -22.78 13.04 10.62
CA GLY A 45 -22.36 12.53 11.94
C GLY A 45 -21.23 11.49 11.90
N TYR A 46 -20.71 11.16 10.72
CA TYR A 46 -19.59 10.23 10.53
C TYR A 46 -18.28 10.97 10.34
N TYR A 47 -17.21 10.32 10.78
CA TYR A 47 -15.83 10.72 10.55
C TYR A 47 -15.14 9.65 9.72
N GLU A 48 -14.44 10.06 8.66
CA GLU A 48 -13.72 9.15 7.77
C GLU A 48 -12.77 8.24 8.53
N LYS A 49 -12.00 8.77 9.49
CA LYS A 49 -11.06 8.00 10.31
C LYS A 49 -11.67 6.76 10.96
N ASN A 50 -12.95 6.82 11.35
CA ASN A 50 -13.64 5.70 11.99
C ASN A 50 -14.07 4.66 10.95
N ILE A 51 -14.54 5.11 9.80
CA ILE A 51 -14.96 4.24 8.69
C ILE A 51 -13.72 3.50 8.14
N ALA A 52 -12.65 4.23 7.83
CA ALA A 52 -11.39 3.67 7.34
C ALA A 52 -10.82 2.61 8.31
N LEU A 53 -10.82 2.90 9.63
CA LEU A 53 -10.37 1.95 10.64
C LEU A 53 -11.22 0.68 10.66
N ASN A 54 -12.55 0.81 10.65
CA ASN A 54 -13.44 -0.33 10.67
C ASN A 54 -13.29 -1.23 9.44
N ILE A 55 -13.12 -0.62 8.26
CA ILE A 55 -12.88 -1.35 7.01
C ILE A 55 -11.53 -2.06 7.07
N ALA A 56 -10.46 -1.37 7.45
CA ALA A 56 -9.12 -1.97 7.57
C ALA A 56 -9.11 -3.17 8.51
N LEU A 57 -9.74 -3.05 9.70
CA LEU A 57 -9.84 -4.15 10.65
C LEU A 57 -10.69 -5.31 10.13
N SER A 58 -11.74 -5.02 9.34
CA SER A 58 -12.59 -6.06 8.76
C SER A 58 -11.86 -6.82 7.65
N ILE A 59 -11.16 -6.13 6.77
CA ILE A 59 -10.31 -6.74 5.73
C ILE A 59 -9.22 -7.60 6.39
N GLY A 60 -8.53 -7.06 7.38
CA GLY A 60 -7.48 -7.80 8.07
C GLY A 60 -7.96 -9.09 8.70
N LYS A 61 -9.13 -9.09 9.35
CA LYS A 61 -9.75 -10.32 9.91
C LYS A 61 -10.04 -11.38 8.84
N ILE A 62 -10.27 -10.96 7.60
CA ILE A 62 -10.49 -11.90 6.49
C ILE A 62 -9.15 -12.48 6.04
N LEU A 63 -8.16 -11.60 5.82
CA LEU A 63 -6.83 -11.99 5.36
C LEU A 63 -6.08 -12.86 6.40
N GLU A 64 -6.22 -12.55 7.69
CA GLU A 64 -5.60 -13.32 8.79
C GLU A 64 -6.10 -14.77 8.89
N LYS A 65 -7.09 -15.19 8.09
CA LYS A 65 -7.52 -16.60 8.00
C LYS A 65 -6.65 -17.43 7.05
N HIS A 66 -5.77 -16.79 6.30
CA HIS A 66 -4.86 -17.42 5.35
C HIS A 66 -3.47 -17.52 5.97
N ASP A 67 -2.95 -18.73 6.13
CA ASP A 67 -1.67 -19.01 6.81
C ASP A 67 -0.45 -18.44 6.04
N ASP A 68 -0.60 -18.21 4.75
CA ASP A 68 0.40 -17.65 3.86
C ASP A 68 0.36 -16.10 3.77
N ILE A 69 -0.57 -15.45 4.48
CA ILE A 69 -0.70 -14.00 4.53
C ILE A 69 -0.39 -13.47 5.93
N LYS A 70 0.54 -12.50 6.00
CA LYS A 70 0.82 -11.75 7.21
C LYS A 70 0.25 -10.34 7.08
N VAL A 71 -0.68 -9.98 7.97
CA VAL A 71 -1.29 -8.66 8.01
C VAL A 71 -0.61 -7.75 9.02
N ILE A 72 -0.25 -6.56 8.58
CA ILE A 72 0.29 -5.48 9.40
C ILE A 72 -0.62 -4.27 9.24
N TYR A 73 -0.87 -3.56 10.32
CA TYR A 73 -1.70 -2.36 10.33
C TYR A 73 -0.88 -1.14 10.70
N THR A 74 -1.09 -0.03 10.05
CA THR A 74 -0.51 1.24 10.47
C THR A 74 -1.10 1.73 11.79
N ARG A 75 -2.39 1.45 12.02
CA ARG A 75 -3.09 1.65 13.29
C ARG A 75 -4.22 0.64 13.48
N LYS A 76 -4.47 0.27 14.75
CA LYS A 76 -5.59 -0.60 15.18
C LYS A 76 -6.57 0.13 16.11
N SER A 77 -6.36 1.42 16.34
CA SER A 77 -7.20 2.26 17.21
C SER A 77 -7.28 3.68 16.64
N ASP A 78 -8.10 4.53 17.25
CA ASP A 78 -8.21 5.95 16.90
C ASP A 78 -6.99 6.74 17.41
N LYS A 79 -5.86 6.61 16.71
CA LYS A 79 -4.62 7.36 16.93
C LYS A 79 -4.13 7.99 15.65
N PHE A 80 -3.50 9.14 15.75
CA PHE A 80 -2.81 9.76 14.62
C PHE A 80 -1.49 9.01 14.32
N VAL A 81 -1.22 8.76 13.05
CA VAL A 81 0.05 8.22 12.56
C VAL A 81 0.51 9.11 11.41
N LYS A 82 1.70 9.69 11.54
CA LYS A 82 2.28 10.56 10.50
C LYS A 82 2.41 9.79 9.19
N LEU A 83 2.28 10.48 8.04
CA LEU A 83 2.37 9.81 6.73
C LEU A 83 3.72 9.13 6.52
N VAL A 84 4.82 9.78 6.92
CA VAL A 84 6.17 9.19 6.86
C VAL A 84 6.29 7.91 7.69
N ASP A 85 5.59 7.83 8.83
CA ASP A 85 5.61 6.63 9.67
C ASP A 85 4.79 5.48 9.06
N ARG A 86 3.72 5.77 8.31
CA ARG A 86 2.96 4.76 7.55
C ARG A 86 3.85 4.09 6.51
N ALA A 87 4.58 4.89 5.72
CA ALA A 87 5.57 4.38 4.77
C ALA A 87 6.70 3.59 5.46
N ARG A 88 7.20 4.10 6.61
CA ARG A 88 8.24 3.43 7.39
C ARG A 88 7.78 2.07 7.94
N ILE A 89 6.52 1.95 8.36
CA ILE A 89 5.95 0.67 8.80
C ILE A 89 5.96 -0.33 7.64
N ALA A 90 5.54 0.07 6.44
CA ALA A 90 5.53 -0.79 5.27
C ALA A 90 6.94 -1.23 4.86
N ASN A 91 7.88 -0.28 4.76
CA ASN A 91 9.26 -0.56 4.38
C ASN A 91 9.97 -1.45 5.41
N LYS A 92 9.76 -1.20 6.71
CA LYS A 92 10.35 -2.04 7.78
C LYS A 92 9.80 -3.47 7.78
N ALA A 93 8.59 -3.64 7.31
CA ALA A 93 7.93 -4.93 7.21
C ALA A 93 8.32 -5.72 5.97
N ASP A 94 9.05 -5.09 5.03
CA ASP A 94 9.31 -5.61 3.69
C ASP A 94 7.99 -6.05 3.03
N ALA A 95 7.05 -5.11 2.97
CA ALA A 95 5.68 -5.39 2.56
C ALA A 95 5.58 -5.65 1.06
N ASP A 96 4.91 -6.74 0.68
CA ASP A 96 4.58 -7.06 -0.71
C ASP A 96 3.44 -6.19 -1.25
N LEU A 97 2.52 -5.76 -0.36
CA LEU A 97 1.37 -4.94 -0.73
C LEU A 97 1.05 -3.92 0.38
N PHE A 98 0.87 -2.66 -0.02
CA PHE A 98 0.37 -1.59 0.83
C PHE A 98 -0.98 -1.11 0.32
N ILE A 99 -2.01 -1.15 1.17
CA ILE A 99 -3.36 -0.70 0.85
C ILE A 99 -3.75 0.40 1.83
N SER A 100 -3.93 1.63 1.33
CA SER A 100 -4.47 2.74 2.11
C SER A 100 -5.97 2.88 1.87
N ILE A 101 -6.73 3.05 2.93
CA ILE A 101 -8.20 3.05 2.94
C ILE A 101 -8.68 4.43 3.38
N HIS A 102 -9.40 5.08 2.48
CA HIS A 102 -9.96 6.42 2.63
C HIS A 102 -11.44 6.46 2.25
N CYS A 103 -12.11 7.58 2.53
CA CYS A 103 -13.47 7.87 2.09
C CYS A 103 -13.49 9.19 1.33
N ASP A 104 -13.67 9.12 0.01
CA ASP A 104 -13.77 10.32 -0.83
C ASP A 104 -14.98 11.17 -0.45
N ALA A 105 -14.77 12.49 -0.37
CA ALA A 105 -15.86 13.44 -0.29
C ALA A 105 -16.33 13.84 -1.68
N PHE A 106 -17.63 13.89 -1.88
CA PHE A 106 -18.23 14.38 -3.11
C PHE A 106 -19.37 15.36 -2.81
N SER A 107 -19.53 16.37 -3.67
CA SER A 107 -20.55 17.42 -3.47
C SER A 107 -21.97 16.93 -3.71
N SER A 108 -22.17 15.85 -4.45
CA SER A 108 -23.47 15.28 -4.76
C SER A 108 -23.77 14.06 -3.88
N SER A 109 -24.93 14.09 -3.22
CA SER A 109 -25.46 12.95 -2.45
C SER A 109 -25.81 11.72 -3.32
N LYS A 110 -25.80 11.87 -4.64
CA LYS A 110 -26.03 10.77 -5.60
C LYS A 110 -24.74 9.98 -5.92
N ALA A 111 -23.59 10.50 -5.52
CA ALA A 111 -22.33 9.78 -5.71
C ALA A 111 -22.22 8.66 -4.67
N PHE A 112 -22.03 7.43 -5.15
CA PHE A 112 -21.81 6.25 -4.32
C PHE A 112 -20.97 5.24 -5.07
N GLY A 113 -20.34 4.34 -4.35
CA GLY A 113 -19.48 3.29 -4.89
C GLY A 113 -18.13 3.22 -4.20
N ALA A 114 -17.31 2.29 -4.64
CA ALA A 114 -15.92 2.17 -4.26
C ALA A 114 -15.03 2.33 -5.50
N GLY A 115 -13.83 2.85 -5.30
CA GLY A 115 -12.83 3.00 -6.35
C GLY A 115 -11.46 2.63 -5.81
N THR A 116 -10.62 2.11 -6.68
CA THR A 116 -9.21 1.88 -6.37
C THR A 116 -8.36 2.87 -7.15
N PHE A 117 -7.47 3.55 -6.45
CA PHE A 117 -6.56 4.51 -7.04
C PHE A 117 -5.15 3.91 -7.04
N VAL A 118 -4.55 3.84 -8.20
CA VAL A 118 -3.16 3.44 -8.39
C VAL A 118 -2.37 4.67 -8.82
N LEU A 119 -1.28 4.95 -8.15
CA LEU A 119 -0.41 6.04 -8.51
C LEU A 119 0.54 5.58 -9.64
N GLY A 120 0.63 6.35 -10.72
CA GLY A 120 1.49 6.06 -11.87
C GLY A 120 1.52 7.20 -12.87
N LEU A 121 2.35 7.08 -13.91
CA LEU A 121 2.56 8.10 -14.98
C LEU A 121 1.27 8.54 -15.69
N HIS A 122 0.23 7.72 -15.63
CA HIS A 122 -1.09 8.01 -16.23
C HIS A 122 -2.09 8.53 -15.20
N ALA A 123 -1.63 8.92 -14.00
CA ALA A 123 -2.49 9.58 -13.02
C ALA A 123 -3.09 10.83 -13.66
N ASN A 124 -4.39 10.78 -13.91
CA ASN A 124 -5.09 11.95 -14.42
C ASN A 124 -5.15 13.05 -13.34
N GLN A 125 -5.45 14.27 -13.74
CA GLN A 125 -5.54 15.43 -12.85
C GLN A 125 -6.42 15.15 -11.62
N ARG A 126 -7.48 14.36 -11.77
CA ARG A 126 -8.39 14.01 -10.68
C ARG A 126 -7.71 13.15 -9.60
N ASN A 127 -6.93 12.14 -10.00
CA ASN A 127 -6.20 11.29 -9.06
C ASN A 127 -5.16 12.11 -8.31
N PHE A 128 -4.51 13.04 -9.00
CA PHE A 128 -3.56 13.96 -8.40
C PHE A 128 -4.21 14.85 -7.33
N GLU A 129 -5.37 15.48 -7.64
CA GLU A 129 -6.09 16.32 -6.68
C GLU A 129 -6.59 15.55 -5.46
N ILE A 130 -7.01 14.29 -5.63
CA ILE A 130 -7.37 13.41 -4.52
C ILE A 130 -6.13 13.14 -3.65
N ALA A 131 -5.03 12.69 -4.25
CA ALA A 131 -3.80 12.40 -3.52
C ALA A 131 -3.27 13.64 -2.77
N LYS A 132 -3.32 14.82 -3.41
CA LYS A 132 -2.95 16.09 -2.79
C LYS A 132 -3.81 16.42 -1.56
N ARG A 133 -5.12 16.21 -1.65
CA ARG A 133 -6.05 16.45 -0.55
C ARG A 133 -5.79 15.52 0.61
N GLU A 134 -5.68 14.21 0.35
CA GLU A 134 -5.46 13.20 1.39
C GLU A 134 -4.09 13.37 2.08
N ASN A 135 -3.09 13.84 1.34
CA ASN A 135 -1.76 14.09 1.88
C ASN A 135 -1.58 15.49 2.49
N SER A 136 -2.59 16.37 2.42
CA SER A 136 -2.48 17.74 2.94
C SER A 136 -2.21 17.82 4.44
N VAL A 137 -2.46 16.75 5.19
CA VAL A 137 -2.17 16.65 6.62
C VAL A 137 -0.69 16.84 6.96
N ILE A 138 0.23 16.60 6.01
CA ILE A 138 1.67 16.80 6.21
C ILE A 138 2.01 18.24 6.61
N PHE A 139 1.25 19.23 6.12
CA PHE A 139 1.49 20.64 6.45
C PHE A 139 1.14 21.00 7.89
N TYR A 140 0.45 20.13 8.62
CA TYR A 140 0.16 20.29 10.04
C TYR A 140 1.13 19.49 10.92
N GLU A 141 2.09 18.77 10.33
CA GLU A 141 3.11 18.05 11.06
C GLU A 141 4.28 18.97 11.40
N GLU A 142 4.78 18.90 12.65
CA GLU A 142 6.03 19.54 13.02
C GLU A 142 7.18 18.94 12.21
N ASP A 143 8.11 19.79 11.73
CA ASP A 143 9.28 19.36 10.91
C ASP A 143 8.92 18.68 9.57
N TYR A 144 7.77 19.02 8.95
CA TYR A 144 7.36 18.40 7.70
C TYR A 144 8.43 18.53 6.60
N GLU A 145 9.08 19.68 6.45
CA GLU A 145 10.13 19.90 5.45
C GLU A 145 11.27 18.88 5.57
N LYS A 146 11.69 18.60 6.82
CA LYS A 146 12.74 17.62 7.10
C LYS A 146 12.29 16.18 6.90
N ASN A 147 11.04 15.87 7.26
CA ASN A 147 10.50 14.52 7.18
C ASN A 147 10.21 14.07 5.76
N TYR A 148 9.99 15.03 4.84
CA TYR A 148 9.58 14.78 3.45
C TYR A 148 10.59 15.35 2.43
N ASP A 149 11.85 15.57 2.83
CA ASP A 149 12.95 16.07 1.98
C ASP A 149 12.57 17.32 1.17
N GLY A 150 11.80 18.22 1.76
CA GLY A 150 11.31 19.42 1.11
C GLY A 150 10.24 19.16 0.03
N PHE A 151 9.60 17.99 0.05
CA PHE A 151 8.51 17.70 -0.88
C PHE A 151 7.41 18.75 -0.79
N ASP A 152 7.15 19.44 -1.89
CA ASP A 152 6.04 20.36 -2.05
C ASP A 152 5.06 19.80 -3.09
N PRO A 153 3.83 19.42 -2.70
CA PRO A 153 2.83 18.90 -3.62
C PRO A 153 2.35 19.94 -4.63
N ASN A 154 2.69 21.24 -4.44
CA ASN A 154 2.42 22.30 -5.41
C ASN A 154 3.56 22.50 -6.40
N ASN A 155 4.72 21.89 -6.16
CA ASN A 155 5.89 21.97 -7.06
C ASN A 155 5.85 20.79 -8.05
N PRO A 156 5.72 21.06 -9.37
CA PRO A 156 5.69 20.02 -10.39
C PRO A 156 6.92 19.11 -10.39
N GLU A 157 8.11 19.64 -10.07
CA GLU A 157 9.36 18.87 -10.05
C GLU A 157 9.35 17.84 -8.91
N SER A 158 8.84 18.21 -7.72
CA SER A 158 8.66 17.30 -6.60
C SER A 158 7.70 16.15 -6.96
N VAL A 159 6.61 16.46 -7.66
CA VAL A 159 5.61 15.49 -8.10
C VAL A 159 6.18 14.54 -9.16
N ILE A 160 6.92 15.06 -10.13
CA ILE A 160 7.56 14.25 -11.19
C ILE A 160 8.58 13.28 -10.57
N SER A 161 9.40 13.76 -9.64
CA SER A 161 10.39 12.92 -8.95
C SER A 161 9.73 11.76 -8.21
N LEU A 162 8.64 12.03 -7.47
CA LEU A 162 7.87 11.00 -6.78
C LEU A 162 7.25 9.99 -7.76
N THR A 163 6.71 10.48 -8.88
CA THR A 163 6.09 9.64 -9.91
C THR A 163 7.09 8.68 -10.54
N LEU A 164 8.30 9.15 -10.84
CA LEU A 164 9.37 8.30 -11.40
C LEU A 164 9.81 7.19 -10.43
N MET A 165 9.85 7.46 -9.13
CA MET A 165 10.16 6.45 -8.13
C MET A 165 9.11 5.33 -8.03
N GLN A 166 7.87 5.63 -8.39
CA GLN A 166 6.73 4.70 -8.31
C GLN A 166 6.55 3.83 -9.56
N GLU A 167 7.21 4.17 -10.67
CA GLU A 167 7.03 3.49 -11.95
C GLU A 167 7.38 1.99 -11.90
N THR A 168 8.35 1.61 -11.06
CA THR A 168 8.83 0.23 -10.94
C THR A 168 7.73 -0.78 -10.59
N TYR A 169 6.75 -0.39 -9.77
CA TYR A 169 5.69 -1.28 -9.28
C TYR A 169 4.31 -0.93 -9.84
N SER A 170 4.23 0.03 -10.76
CA SER A 170 2.96 0.54 -11.29
C SER A 170 2.12 -0.54 -11.96
N ASN A 171 2.73 -1.40 -12.78
CA ASN A 171 1.99 -2.47 -13.47
C ASN A 171 1.40 -3.49 -12.50
N GLN A 172 2.16 -3.91 -11.49
CA GLN A 172 1.68 -4.84 -10.45
C GLN A 172 0.53 -4.22 -9.63
N SER A 173 0.63 -2.91 -9.33
CA SER A 173 -0.43 -2.18 -8.64
C SER A 173 -1.71 -2.08 -9.48
N ILE A 174 -1.60 -1.89 -10.80
CA ILE A 174 -2.73 -1.86 -11.73
C ILE A 174 -3.41 -3.24 -11.80
N GLU A 175 -2.64 -4.32 -11.90
CA GLU A 175 -3.18 -5.69 -11.91
C GLU A 175 -3.90 -6.00 -10.60
N ALA A 176 -3.32 -5.66 -9.45
CA ALA A 176 -3.95 -5.84 -8.14
C ALA A 176 -5.23 -5.01 -7.99
N ALA A 177 -5.31 -3.82 -8.59
CA ALA A 177 -6.49 -2.95 -8.54
C ALA A 177 -7.63 -3.43 -9.46
N ALA A 178 -7.31 -4.20 -10.51
CA ALA A 178 -8.26 -4.70 -11.51
C ALA A 178 -8.88 -6.05 -11.13
N SER A 179 -8.28 -6.77 -10.17
CA SER A 179 -8.75 -8.07 -9.69
C SER A 179 -9.91 -7.93 -8.69
#